data_abca07058a4e28256d8f5945d6b8d025
#
_entry.id   abca07058a4e28256d8f5945d6b8d025
#
_cell.length_a   1.000
_cell.length_b   1.000
_cell.length_c   1.000
_cell.angle_alpha   90.00
_cell.angle_beta   90.00
_cell.angle_gamma   90.00
#
_symmetry.space_group_name_H-M   'P 1'
#
loop_
_entity.id
_entity.type
_entity.pdbx_description
1 polymer ?
#
loop_
_entity_poly.entity_id
_entity_poly.type
_entity_poly.pdbx_seq_one_letter_code
_entity_poly.pdbx_strand_id
1 'polypeptide(L)'
;MRKKCRRKIWATNINPVAHAIAGAAITTSDVLSKIRMAEYSSLDTIIHGEGTTAHWWVLANLVNVAQCMAEEGIGPEVLPYCEKVQKSLIKAAEYYTKTRRMVLDGEGIKATRELIEYADLQQKSISRAEFERYIEKTQNQIKSGHMDVYEIS
;
A
#
# COMPACT_ATOMS: atom_id res chain seq x y z
N MET A 1 -25.51 8.70 -39.77
CA MET A 1 -24.09 8.69 -39.35
C MET A 1 -23.91 7.73 -38.20
N ARG A 2 -23.33 6.57 -38.43
CA ARG A 2 -22.98 5.64 -37.31
C ARG A 2 -21.84 6.25 -36.52
N LYS A 3 -22.07 6.63 -35.28
CA LYS A 3 -21.02 6.96 -34.34
C LYS A 3 -20.09 5.76 -34.25
N LYS A 4 -18.86 5.90 -34.74
CA LYS A 4 -17.79 4.92 -34.48
C LYS A 4 -17.62 4.83 -32.98
N CYS A 5 -18.12 3.75 -32.38
CA CYS A 5 -17.79 3.41 -31.02
C CYS A 5 -16.27 3.26 -30.98
N ARG A 6 -15.57 4.18 -30.32
CA ARG A 6 -14.15 4.00 -30.02
C ARG A 6 -14.09 2.82 -29.08
N ARG A 7 -13.83 1.63 -29.62
CA ARG A 7 -13.46 0.49 -28.80
C ARG A 7 -12.23 0.93 -28.04
N LYS A 8 -12.33 0.97 -26.71
CA LYS A 8 -11.14 1.02 -25.89
C LYS A 8 -10.25 -0.11 -26.38
N ILE A 9 -9.06 0.23 -26.86
CA ILE A 9 -8.07 -0.77 -27.23
C ILE A 9 -7.59 -1.35 -25.90
N TRP A 10 -8.19 -2.46 -25.53
CA TRP A 10 -7.63 -3.29 -24.47
C TRP A 10 -6.30 -3.79 -24.99
N ALA A 11 -5.27 -3.75 -24.15
CA ALA A 11 -3.98 -4.29 -24.52
C ALA A 11 -4.20 -5.67 -25.15
N THR A 12 -3.75 -5.79 -26.38
CA THR A 12 -3.88 -6.98 -27.22
C THR A 12 -3.52 -8.23 -26.44
N ASN A 13 -4.42 -9.21 -26.41
CA ASN A 13 -4.34 -10.54 -25.83
C ASN A 13 -4.95 -10.75 -24.44
N ILE A 14 -5.79 -9.88 -23.94
CA ILE A 14 -6.57 -10.21 -22.75
C ILE A 14 -7.85 -10.91 -23.18
N ASN A 15 -7.93 -12.22 -22.95
CA ASN A 15 -9.18 -12.93 -22.99
C ASN A 15 -10.06 -12.39 -21.84
N PRO A 16 -11.21 -11.70 -22.09
CA PRO A 16 -12.02 -11.12 -21.03
C PRO A 16 -12.52 -12.14 -20.01
N VAL A 17 -12.78 -13.37 -20.46
CA VAL A 17 -13.23 -14.46 -19.61
C VAL A 17 -12.08 -14.94 -18.70
N ALA A 18 -10.89 -15.13 -19.25
CA ALA A 18 -9.73 -15.53 -18.48
C ALA A 18 -9.33 -14.44 -17.46
N HIS A 19 -9.44 -13.16 -17.84
CA HIS A 19 -9.20 -12.03 -16.94
C HIS A 19 -10.22 -11.96 -15.81
N ALA A 20 -11.50 -12.17 -16.11
CA ALA A 20 -12.56 -12.22 -15.10
C ALA A 20 -12.36 -13.39 -14.12
N ILE A 21 -11.96 -14.56 -14.61
CA ILE A 21 -11.66 -15.72 -13.78
C ILE A 21 -10.43 -15.44 -12.89
N ALA A 22 -9.36 -14.90 -13.46
CA ALA A 22 -8.17 -14.53 -12.70
C ALA A 22 -8.47 -13.45 -11.65
N GLY A 23 -9.32 -12.48 -12.00
CA GLY A 23 -9.76 -11.42 -11.07
C GLY A 23 -10.65 -11.92 -9.94
N ALA A 24 -11.36 -13.02 -10.14
CA ALA A 24 -12.18 -13.66 -9.10
C ALA A 24 -11.36 -14.56 -8.17
N ALA A 25 -10.12 -14.89 -8.52
CA ALA A 25 -9.23 -15.66 -7.66
C ALA A 25 -8.83 -14.83 -6.44
N ILE A 26 -8.79 -15.46 -5.27
CA ILE A 26 -8.21 -14.87 -4.06
C ILE A 26 -6.73 -14.55 -4.37
N THR A 27 -6.25 -13.42 -3.89
CA THR A 27 -4.86 -13.00 -4.09
C THR A 27 -3.90 -14.14 -3.73
N THR A 28 -3.05 -14.53 -4.68
CA THR A 28 -2.21 -15.71 -4.50
C THR A 28 -1.17 -15.51 -3.39
N SER A 29 -0.84 -16.59 -2.68
CA SER A 29 0.16 -16.57 -1.61
C SER A 29 1.53 -16.05 -2.06
N ASP A 30 1.91 -16.29 -3.32
CA ASP A 30 3.18 -15.82 -3.90
C ASP A 30 3.27 -14.29 -3.99
N VAL A 31 2.21 -13.65 -4.47
CA VAL A 31 2.14 -12.18 -4.59
C VAL A 31 2.16 -11.56 -3.20
N LEU A 32 1.36 -12.09 -2.28
CA LEU A 32 1.31 -11.62 -0.90
C LEU A 32 2.64 -11.81 -0.19
N SER A 33 3.31 -12.94 -0.39
CA SER A 33 4.63 -13.21 0.18
C SER A 33 5.67 -12.18 -0.28
N LYS A 34 5.68 -11.83 -1.56
CA LYS A 34 6.58 -10.79 -2.09
C LYS A 34 6.31 -9.42 -1.48
N ILE A 35 5.04 -9.05 -1.34
CA ILE A 35 4.63 -7.80 -0.72
C ILE A 35 5.08 -7.78 0.76
N ARG A 36 4.81 -8.84 1.51
CA ARG A 36 5.23 -8.94 2.92
C ARG A 36 6.74 -8.88 3.06
N MET A 37 7.47 -9.58 2.20
CA MET A 37 8.94 -9.54 2.20
C MET A 37 9.46 -8.12 1.97
N ALA A 38 8.90 -7.37 1.03
CA ALA A 38 9.29 -6.00 0.77
C ALA A 38 9.03 -5.09 1.97
N GLU A 39 7.89 -5.25 2.64
CA GLU A 39 7.50 -4.45 3.80
C GLU A 39 8.39 -4.77 5.02
N TYR A 40 8.58 -6.05 5.36
CA TYR A 40 9.46 -6.46 6.46
C TYR A 40 10.92 -6.11 6.19
N SER A 41 11.39 -6.30 4.96
CA SER A 41 12.75 -5.94 4.57
C SER A 41 12.99 -4.42 4.69
N SER A 42 12.03 -3.61 4.27
CA SER A 42 12.11 -2.16 4.40
C SER A 42 12.15 -1.71 5.86
N LEU A 43 11.30 -2.29 6.70
CA LEU A 43 11.30 -2.01 8.13
C LEU A 43 12.61 -2.43 8.78
N ASP A 44 13.11 -3.62 8.47
CA ASP A 44 14.36 -4.15 9.02
C ASP A 44 15.56 -3.29 8.61
N THR A 45 15.62 -2.86 7.35
CA THR A 45 16.66 -1.98 6.84
C THR A 45 16.66 -0.61 7.57
N ILE A 46 15.49 -0.06 7.84
CA ILE A 46 15.35 1.17 8.63
C ILE A 46 15.84 0.95 10.08
N ILE A 47 15.46 -0.16 10.69
CA ILE A 47 15.87 -0.52 12.07
C ILE A 47 17.40 -0.61 12.18
N HIS A 48 18.06 -1.17 11.17
CA HIS A 48 19.52 -1.30 11.15
C HIS A 48 20.27 0.00 10.74
N GLY A 49 19.55 1.08 10.51
CA GLY A 49 20.16 2.39 10.21
C GLY A 49 20.58 2.57 8.75
N GLU A 50 20.19 1.67 7.87
CA GLU A 50 20.48 1.71 6.43
C GLU A 50 19.27 2.13 5.58
N GLY A 51 18.21 2.60 6.22
CA GLY A 51 16.98 3.02 5.58
C GLY A 51 17.16 4.23 4.66
N THR A 52 16.43 4.20 3.55
CA THR A 52 16.36 5.28 2.57
C THR A 52 14.93 5.76 2.37
N THR A 53 14.74 6.80 1.59
CA THR A 53 13.40 7.26 1.20
C THR A 53 12.59 6.18 0.47
N ALA A 54 13.26 5.30 -0.27
CA ALA A 54 12.58 4.18 -0.93
C ALA A 54 11.91 3.23 0.09
N HIS A 55 12.59 2.91 1.19
CA HIS A 55 12.04 2.08 2.26
C HIS A 55 10.89 2.79 2.98
N TRP A 56 11.00 4.09 3.20
CA TRP A 56 9.93 4.91 3.75
C TRP A 56 8.66 4.85 2.87
N TRP A 57 8.83 4.96 1.56
CA TRP A 57 7.72 4.89 0.61
C TRP A 57 7.03 3.53 0.60
N VAL A 58 7.76 2.43 0.78
CA VAL A 58 7.15 1.09 0.91
C VAL A 58 6.21 1.05 2.10
N LEU A 59 6.63 1.57 3.25
CA LEU A 59 5.81 1.61 4.46
C LEU A 59 4.65 2.61 4.34
N ALA A 60 4.85 3.74 3.69
CA ALA A 60 3.78 4.71 3.42
C ALA A 60 2.69 4.11 2.51
N ASN A 61 3.07 3.37 1.48
CA ASN A 61 2.12 2.67 0.61
C ASN A 61 1.33 1.60 1.37
N LEU A 62 1.98 0.83 2.25
CA LEU A 62 1.29 -0.11 3.13
C LEU A 62 0.17 0.57 3.91
N VAL A 63 0.47 1.69 4.56
CA VAL A 63 -0.52 2.45 5.35
C VAL A 63 -1.66 2.95 4.48
N ASN A 64 -1.34 3.56 3.34
CA ASN A 64 -2.33 4.15 2.45
C ASN A 64 -3.32 3.10 1.92
N VAL A 65 -2.84 1.95 1.49
CA VAL A 65 -3.69 0.87 0.99
C VAL A 65 -4.52 0.25 2.12
N ALA A 66 -3.91 -0.02 3.27
CA ALA A 66 -4.61 -0.58 4.43
C ALA A 66 -5.72 0.37 4.92
N GLN A 67 -5.45 1.67 4.99
CA GLN A 67 -6.44 2.68 5.36
C GLN A 67 -7.58 2.75 4.35
N CYS A 68 -7.28 2.78 3.06
CA CYS A 68 -8.29 2.83 2.01
C CYS A 68 -9.24 1.62 2.08
N MET A 69 -8.70 0.42 2.29
CA MET A 69 -9.50 -0.79 2.45
C MET A 69 -10.36 -0.75 3.72
N ALA A 70 -9.79 -0.29 4.83
CA ALA A 70 -10.48 -0.20 6.11
C ALA A 70 -11.65 0.81 6.08
N GLU A 71 -11.47 1.93 5.42
CA GLU A 71 -12.52 2.95 5.24
C GLU A 71 -13.72 2.43 4.43
N GLU A 72 -13.51 1.42 3.59
CA GLU A 72 -14.57 0.72 2.87
C GLU A 72 -15.10 -0.54 3.59
N GLY A 73 -14.72 -0.74 4.83
CA GLY A 73 -15.22 -1.81 5.69
C GLY A 73 -14.42 -3.11 5.64
N ILE A 74 -13.27 -3.14 4.97
CA ILE A 74 -12.39 -4.30 4.92
C ILE A 74 -11.33 -4.18 6.00
N GLY A 75 -11.51 -4.92 7.10
CA GLY A 75 -10.60 -4.92 8.24
C GLY A 75 -10.47 -3.55 8.93
N PRO A 76 -11.59 -2.90 9.34
CA PRO A 76 -11.55 -1.55 9.92
C PRO A 76 -10.73 -1.47 11.22
N GLU A 77 -10.46 -2.56 11.86
CA GLU A 77 -9.60 -2.67 13.05
C GLU A 77 -8.15 -2.25 12.81
N VAL A 78 -7.71 -2.11 11.56
CA VAL A 78 -6.35 -1.61 11.25
C VAL A 78 -6.21 -0.09 11.42
N LEU A 79 -7.30 0.66 11.42
CA LEU A 79 -7.27 2.14 11.45
C LEU A 79 -6.43 2.73 12.57
N PRO A 80 -6.51 2.25 13.84
CA PRO A 80 -5.63 2.75 14.89
C PRO A 80 -4.15 2.51 14.64
N TYR A 81 -3.80 1.39 14.00
CA TYR A 81 -2.43 1.08 13.62
C TYR A 81 -1.94 1.96 12.47
N CYS A 82 -2.79 2.20 11.48
CA CYS A 82 -2.51 3.14 10.40
C CYS A 82 -2.17 4.53 10.94
N GLU A 83 -2.95 5.04 11.89
CA GLU A 83 -2.71 6.34 12.51
C GLU A 83 -1.37 6.41 13.23
N LYS A 84 -1.04 5.38 14.01
CA LYS A 84 0.24 5.31 14.72
C LYS A 84 1.44 5.25 13.76
N VAL A 85 1.34 4.45 12.72
CA VAL A 85 2.40 4.33 11.71
C VAL A 85 2.56 5.62 10.92
N GLN A 86 1.46 6.28 10.54
CA GLN A 86 1.51 7.58 9.88
C GLN A 86 2.25 8.63 10.72
N LYS A 87 1.92 8.74 11.99
CA LYS A 87 2.60 9.68 12.90
C LYS A 87 4.11 9.40 12.98
N SER A 88 4.48 8.14 13.09
CA SER A 88 5.90 7.74 13.13
C SER A 88 6.63 7.98 11.82
N LEU A 89 5.98 7.73 10.68
CA LEU A 89 6.53 8.02 9.35
C LEU A 89 6.75 9.52 9.11
N ILE A 90 5.83 10.36 9.56
CA ILE A 90 5.97 11.82 9.48
C ILE A 90 7.17 12.29 10.33
N LYS A 91 7.29 11.82 11.56
CA LYS A 91 8.45 12.11 12.41
C LYS A 91 9.76 11.64 11.77
N ALA A 92 9.76 10.44 11.19
CA ALA A 92 10.92 9.90 10.50
C ALA A 92 11.32 10.77 9.29
N ALA A 93 10.35 11.24 8.52
CA ALA A 93 10.58 12.12 7.38
C ALA A 93 11.13 13.49 7.81
N GLU A 94 10.59 14.09 8.86
CA GLU A 94 11.10 15.35 9.43
C GLU A 94 12.53 15.20 9.95
N TYR A 95 12.81 14.11 10.64
CA TYR A 95 14.16 13.80 11.12
C TYR A 95 15.14 13.57 9.97
N TYR A 96 14.70 12.84 8.92
CA TYR A 96 15.50 12.61 7.73
C TYR A 96 15.85 13.91 7.01
N THR A 97 14.91 14.83 6.91
CA THR A 97 15.17 16.16 6.30
C THR A 97 16.31 16.91 7.00
N LYS A 98 16.41 16.78 8.32
CA LYS A 98 17.44 17.44 9.14
C LYS A 98 18.76 16.70 9.19
N THR A 99 18.74 15.37 9.24
CA THR A 99 19.92 14.56 9.56
C THR A 99 20.37 13.64 8.43
N ARG A 100 19.54 13.45 7.41
CA ARG A 100 19.73 12.45 6.35
C ARG A 100 19.78 11.00 6.87
N ARG A 101 19.23 10.77 8.04
CA ARG A 101 19.07 9.43 8.62
C ARG A 101 17.60 9.07 8.73
N MET A 102 17.25 7.89 8.22
CA MET A 102 15.90 7.36 8.34
C MET A 102 15.78 6.56 9.65
N VAL A 103 14.97 7.06 10.57
CA VAL A 103 14.78 6.45 11.91
C VAL A 103 13.30 6.38 12.23
N LEU A 104 12.84 5.21 12.66
CA LEU A 104 11.52 5.02 13.28
C LEU A 104 11.67 4.89 14.78
N ASP A 105 10.75 5.49 15.54
CA ASP A 105 10.68 5.27 16.98
C ASP A 105 10.18 3.88 17.33
N GLY A 106 10.35 3.45 18.61
CA GLY A 106 9.96 2.11 19.06
C GLY A 106 8.47 1.83 18.90
N GLU A 107 7.61 2.81 19.11
CA GLU A 107 6.17 2.67 18.88
C GLU A 107 5.85 2.51 17.40
N GLY A 108 6.54 3.24 16.54
CA GLY A 108 6.39 3.13 15.09
C GLY A 108 6.82 1.76 14.57
N ILE A 109 7.91 1.23 15.06
CA ILE A 109 8.39 -0.12 14.71
C ILE A 109 7.35 -1.17 15.12
N LYS A 110 6.88 -1.12 16.36
CA LYS A 110 5.86 -2.05 16.85
C LYS A 110 4.56 -1.95 16.06
N ALA A 111 4.05 -0.75 15.88
CA ALA A 111 2.80 -0.51 15.13
C ALA A 111 2.93 -0.94 13.66
N THR A 112 4.09 -0.75 13.04
CA THR A 112 4.33 -1.18 11.66
C THR A 112 4.31 -2.71 11.54
N ARG A 113 4.93 -3.43 12.46
CA ARG A 113 4.86 -4.90 12.48
C ARG A 113 3.44 -5.42 12.60
N GLU A 114 2.66 -4.86 13.51
CA GLU A 114 1.25 -5.21 13.69
C GLU A 114 0.43 -4.87 12.46
N LEU A 115 0.65 -3.71 11.86
CA LEU A 115 -0.04 -3.31 10.63
C LEU A 115 0.25 -4.23 9.46
N ILE A 116 1.49 -4.68 9.28
CA ILE A 116 1.85 -5.65 8.22
C ILE A 116 1.03 -6.93 8.37
N GLU A 117 0.91 -7.46 9.58
CA GLU A 117 0.15 -8.68 9.84
C GLU A 117 -1.35 -8.49 9.55
N TYR A 118 -1.95 -7.39 9.99
CA TYR A 118 -3.36 -7.07 9.71
C TYR A 118 -3.61 -6.80 8.24
N ALA A 119 -2.70 -6.10 7.57
CA ALA A 119 -2.79 -5.85 6.13
C ALA A 119 -2.74 -7.16 5.32
N ASP A 120 -1.94 -8.13 5.76
CA ASP A 120 -1.91 -9.47 5.16
C ASP A 120 -3.28 -10.15 5.25
N LEU A 121 -3.95 -10.07 6.39
CA LEU A 121 -5.30 -10.59 6.57
C LEU A 121 -6.33 -9.86 5.71
N GLN A 122 -6.26 -8.52 5.63
CA GLN A 122 -7.12 -7.75 4.74
C GLN A 122 -6.99 -8.23 3.29
N GLN A 123 -5.76 -8.35 2.81
CA GLN A 123 -5.47 -8.70 1.41
C GLN A 123 -5.86 -10.14 1.09
N LYS A 124 -5.76 -11.05 2.04
CA LYS A 124 -6.23 -12.43 1.90
C LYS A 124 -7.76 -12.55 1.86
N SER A 125 -8.48 -11.55 2.35
CA SER A 125 -9.95 -11.56 2.41
C SER A 125 -10.63 -11.11 1.11
N ILE A 126 -9.88 -10.58 0.16
CA ILE A 126 -10.40 -10.05 -1.11
C ILE A 126 -9.76 -10.71 -2.32
N SER A 127 -10.40 -10.55 -3.49
CA SER A 127 -9.84 -11.03 -4.75
C SER A 127 -8.66 -10.16 -5.21
N ARG A 128 -7.84 -10.72 -6.10
CA ARG A 128 -6.74 -9.99 -6.73
C ARG A 128 -7.22 -8.74 -7.47
N ALA A 129 -8.34 -8.84 -8.20
CA ALA A 129 -8.90 -7.71 -8.92
C ALA A 129 -9.36 -6.58 -7.98
N GLU A 130 -9.95 -6.93 -6.84
CA GLU A 130 -10.31 -5.96 -5.81
C GLU A 130 -9.08 -5.30 -5.20
N PHE A 131 -8.06 -6.08 -4.90
CA PHE A 131 -6.80 -5.56 -4.36
C PHE A 131 -6.12 -4.56 -5.33
N GLU A 132 -6.04 -4.92 -6.60
CA GLU A 132 -5.50 -4.03 -7.65
C GLU A 132 -6.32 -2.73 -7.77
N ARG A 133 -7.64 -2.78 -7.62
CA ARG A 133 -8.50 -1.58 -7.59
C ARG A 133 -8.21 -0.68 -6.38
N TYR A 134 -7.93 -1.25 -5.22
CA TYR A 134 -7.56 -0.46 -4.03
C TYR A 134 -6.20 0.22 -4.19
N ILE A 135 -5.24 -0.46 -4.80
CA ILE A 135 -3.94 0.16 -5.13
C ILE A 135 -4.14 1.34 -6.07
N GLU A 136 -4.90 1.16 -7.15
CA GLU A 136 -5.19 2.21 -8.12
C GLU A 136 -5.96 3.38 -7.49
N LYS A 137 -6.98 3.07 -6.69
CA LYS A 137 -7.77 4.08 -5.97
C LYS A 137 -6.89 4.91 -5.04
N THR A 138 -6.02 4.27 -4.28
CA THR A 138 -5.09 4.93 -3.37
C THR A 138 -4.16 5.87 -4.13
N GLN A 139 -3.59 5.42 -5.25
CA GLN A 139 -2.75 6.26 -6.10
C GLN A 139 -3.50 7.46 -6.67
N ASN A 140 -4.75 7.28 -7.10
CA ASN A 140 -5.59 8.35 -7.62
C ASN A 140 -5.96 9.36 -6.53
N GLN A 141 -6.22 8.94 -5.32
CA GLN A 141 -6.49 9.83 -4.19
C GLN A 141 -5.27 10.71 -3.87
N ILE A 142 -4.08 10.14 -3.90
CA ILE A 142 -2.83 10.88 -3.71
C ILE A 142 -2.64 11.93 -4.82
N LYS A 143 -2.84 11.54 -6.08
CA LYS A 143 -2.68 12.45 -7.25
C LYS A 143 -3.72 13.56 -7.29
N SER A 144 -4.94 13.32 -6.82
CA SER A 144 -6.04 14.30 -6.86
C SER A 144 -5.99 15.34 -5.74
N GLY A 145 -5.08 15.21 -4.79
CA GLY A 145 -4.96 16.12 -3.65
C GLY A 145 -6.10 16.02 -2.64
N HIS A 146 -6.90 14.96 -2.67
CA HIS A 146 -7.99 14.72 -1.71
C HIS A 146 -7.49 14.23 -0.34
N MET A 147 -6.20 13.98 -0.22
CA MET A 147 -5.55 13.61 1.03
C MET A 147 -4.38 14.55 1.29
N ASP A 148 -4.13 14.85 2.55
CA ASP A 148 -2.91 15.54 2.94
C ASP A 148 -1.73 14.65 2.60
N VAL A 149 -1.03 14.99 1.50
CA VAL A 149 0.11 14.24 1.02
C VAL A 149 1.36 14.76 1.70
N TYR A 150 2.02 13.91 2.47
CA TYR A 150 3.33 14.18 2.99
C TYR A 150 4.38 13.61 2.01
N GLU A 151 5.16 14.47 1.42
CA GLU A 151 6.25 14.07 0.52
C GLU A 151 7.59 14.18 1.24
N ILE A 152 8.35 13.10 1.19
CA ILE A 152 9.73 13.09 1.66
C ILE A 152 10.67 13.35 0.46
N SER A 153 11.49 14.33 0.58
CA SER A 153 12.49 14.67 -0.44
C SER A 153 13.92 14.30 0.00
#